data_a1b3ebe5fc0e9d982060024040a37507
#
_entry.id   a1b3ebe5fc0e9d982060024040a37507
#
_cell.length_a   1.000
_cell.length_b   1.000
_cell.length_c   1.000
_cell.angle_alpha   90.00
_cell.angle_beta   90.00
_cell.angle_gamma   90.00
#
_symmetry.space_group_name_H-M   'P 1'
#
loop_
_entity.id
_entity.type
_entity.pdbx_description
1 polymer ?
#
loop_
_entity_poly.entity_id
_entity_poly.type
_entity_poly.pdbx_seq_one_letter_code
_entity_poly.pdbx_strand_id
1 'polypeptide(L)'
;MFKNKFLLAFIGLTSAMLMFYLGVLSRNALQEYHYIGRPGRDTIVVDGEGKVAAKPDVAMIELGVITEGRTVEQIQTSNTQKMNAIIAAVKELGIASDDIQTKQYSLNPKYNWNEGRQTLDGYTISQNVAVKVRDMSKAGEVIGRAGELGANQVGGMQFVIDDPKLLEAQARDLAIDEAREKAQILAQKLGLTVVRAISFNESTVPVSGPRPYLAMEKADMAMAVAPTIEPGSQDVD
;
A
#
# COMPACT_ATOMS: atom_id res chain seq x y z
N MET A 1 -55.19 -44.98 37.99
CA MET A 1 -55.68 -43.56 37.96
C MET A 1 -54.58 -42.47 37.86
N PHE A 2 -53.34 -42.75 38.27
CA PHE A 2 -52.24 -41.79 38.23
C PHE A 2 -51.60 -41.59 36.82
N LYS A 3 -51.54 -42.64 35.95
CA LYS A 3 -50.91 -42.55 34.59
C LYS A 3 -51.57 -41.51 33.66
N ASN A 4 -52.90 -41.32 33.76
CA ASN A 4 -53.60 -40.35 32.88
C ASN A 4 -53.37 -38.90 33.27
N LYS A 5 -53.07 -38.60 34.56
CA LYS A 5 -52.77 -37.22 35.00
C LYS A 5 -51.41 -36.76 34.54
N PHE A 6 -50.42 -37.66 34.55
CA PHE A 6 -49.07 -37.35 34.01
C PHE A 6 -49.10 -37.14 32.49
N LEU A 7 -49.84 -37.95 31.76
CA LEU A 7 -49.99 -37.80 30.32
C LEU A 7 -50.66 -36.48 29.95
N LEU A 8 -51.72 -36.11 30.67
CA LEU A 8 -52.41 -34.81 30.47
C LEU A 8 -51.53 -33.62 30.80
N ALA A 9 -50.73 -33.70 31.86
CA ALA A 9 -49.76 -32.64 32.20
C ALA A 9 -48.66 -32.50 31.17
N PHE A 10 -48.16 -33.62 30.61
CA PHE A 10 -47.14 -33.62 29.56
C PHE A 10 -47.68 -33.01 28.25
N ILE A 11 -48.90 -33.40 27.87
CA ILE A 11 -49.58 -32.81 26.67
C ILE A 11 -49.81 -31.31 26.87
N GLY A 12 -50.23 -30.89 28.08
CA GLY A 12 -50.39 -29.45 28.38
C GLY A 12 -49.08 -28.67 28.27
N LEU A 13 -47.98 -29.24 28.80
CA LEU A 13 -46.66 -28.60 28.75
C LEU A 13 -46.14 -28.47 27.31
N THR A 14 -46.28 -29.55 26.51
CA THR A 14 -45.86 -29.52 25.09
C THR A 14 -46.71 -28.55 24.25
N SER A 15 -48.03 -28.49 24.52
CA SER A 15 -48.91 -27.52 23.86
C SER A 15 -48.55 -26.09 24.22
N ALA A 16 -48.23 -25.77 25.48
CA ALA A 16 -47.80 -24.48 25.92
C ALA A 16 -46.48 -24.06 25.26
N MET A 17 -45.52 -25.00 25.19
CA MET A 17 -44.24 -24.78 24.54
C MET A 17 -44.37 -24.56 23.03
N LEU A 18 -45.28 -25.28 22.38
CA LEU A 18 -45.60 -25.10 20.96
C LEU A 18 -46.24 -23.76 20.70
N MET A 19 -47.19 -23.32 21.53
CA MET A 19 -47.82 -22.00 21.42
C MET A 19 -46.79 -20.88 21.62
N PHE A 20 -45.90 -21.03 22.58
CA PHE A 20 -44.83 -20.05 22.79
C PHE A 20 -43.89 -19.98 21.57
N TYR A 21 -43.49 -21.12 21.03
CA TYR A 21 -42.66 -21.21 19.82
C TYR A 21 -43.34 -20.59 18.59
N LEU A 22 -44.62 -20.90 18.39
CA LEU A 22 -45.41 -20.30 17.32
C LEU A 22 -45.61 -18.78 17.51
N GLY A 23 -45.74 -18.33 18.74
CA GLY A 23 -45.78 -16.90 19.07
C GLY A 23 -44.50 -16.16 18.73
N VAL A 24 -43.30 -16.76 19.03
CA VAL A 24 -42.02 -16.22 18.66
C VAL A 24 -41.83 -16.19 17.14
N LEU A 25 -42.19 -17.29 16.45
CA LEU A 25 -42.15 -17.34 14.98
C LEU A 25 -43.07 -16.30 14.32
N SER A 26 -44.28 -16.17 14.82
CA SER A 26 -45.25 -15.15 14.36
C SER A 26 -44.75 -13.73 14.56
N ARG A 27 -44.08 -13.47 15.69
CA ARG A 27 -43.50 -12.15 15.97
C ARG A 27 -42.34 -11.85 15.03
N ASN A 28 -41.48 -12.82 14.75
CA ASN A 28 -40.38 -12.66 13.79
C ASN A 28 -40.93 -12.46 12.35
N ALA A 29 -41.93 -13.25 11.95
CA ALA A 29 -42.54 -13.12 10.64
C ALA A 29 -43.25 -11.76 10.48
N LEU A 30 -43.92 -11.23 11.52
CA LEU A 30 -44.50 -9.89 11.50
C LEU A 30 -43.43 -8.80 11.40
N GLN A 31 -42.26 -8.97 12.01
CA GLN A 31 -41.15 -8.04 11.85
C GLN A 31 -40.60 -8.09 10.42
N GLU A 32 -40.45 -9.26 9.83
CA GLU A 32 -40.05 -9.40 8.42
C GLU A 32 -41.12 -8.82 7.46
N TYR A 33 -42.41 -9.02 7.74
CA TYR A 33 -43.49 -8.47 6.91
C TYR A 33 -43.50 -6.94 6.86
N HIS A 34 -43.02 -6.25 7.90
CA HIS A 34 -42.86 -4.80 7.92
C HIS A 34 -41.77 -4.32 6.98
N TYR A 35 -40.87 -5.23 6.51
CA TYR A 35 -39.80 -4.90 5.56
C TYR A 35 -40.09 -5.37 4.12
N ILE A 36 -41.09 -6.27 3.92
CA ILE A 36 -41.45 -6.74 2.59
C ILE A 36 -42.26 -5.66 1.89
N GLY A 37 -41.73 -5.11 0.78
CA GLY A 37 -42.43 -4.14 -0.06
C GLY A 37 -42.15 -2.67 0.26
N ARG A 38 -41.27 -2.36 1.21
CA ARG A 38 -40.72 -1.00 1.29
C ARG A 38 -39.68 -0.81 0.20
N PRO A 39 -39.82 0.15 -0.72
CA PRO A 39 -38.81 0.51 -1.66
C PRO A 39 -37.60 1.02 -0.86
N GLY A 40 -36.50 0.29 -0.86
CA GLY A 40 -35.23 0.70 -0.32
C GLY A 40 -35.26 1.05 1.18
N ARG A 41 -34.33 0.55 1.95
CA ARG A 41 -34.09 1.09 3.30
C ARG A 41 -33.89 2.59 3.14
N ASP A 42 -34.57 3.40 3.95
CA ASP A 42 -34.33 4.84 4.04
C ASP A 42 -32.88 5.03 4.50
N THR A 43 -31.97 5.19 3.58
CA THR A 43 -30.54 5.28 3.83
C THR A 43 -29.98 6.56 3.25
N ILE A 44 -29.10 7.18 4.00
CA ILE A 44 -28.25 8.26 3.54
C ILE A 44 -26.88 7.66 3.27
N VAL A 45 -26.31 7.91 2.10
CA VAL A 45 -24.93 7.57 1.76
C VAL A 45 -24.12 8.85 1.81
N VAL A 46 -23.05 8.84 2.55
CA VAL A 46 -22.08 9.94 2.66
C VAL A 46 -20.69 9.37 2.56
N ASP A 47 -19.79 10.15 2.05
CA ASP A 47 -18.34 9.92 2.05
C ASP A 47 -17.65 10.90 2.98
N GLY A 48 -16.55 10.47 3.58
CA GLY A 48 -15.65 11.29 4.36
C GLY A 48 -14.23 11.07 3.91
N GLU A 49 -13.43 12.11 3.92
CA GLU A 49 -12.02 12.07 3.61
C GLU A 49 -11.20 12.44 4.85
N GLY A 50 -10.13 11.71 5.09
CA GLY A 50 -9.17 12.04 6.15
C GLY A 50 -7.78 12.15 5.57
N LYS A 51 -7.09 13.24 5.83
CA LYS A 51 -5.74 13.50 5.36
C LYS A 51 -4.85 13.87 6.53
N VAL A 52 -3.70 13.21 6.62
CA VAL A 52 -2.67 13.52 7.61
C VAL A 52 -1.37 13.82 6.90
N ALA A 53 -0.91 15.07 7.01
CA ALA A 53 0.37 15.45 6.44
C ALA A 53 1.51 14.96 7.33
N ALA A 54 2.46 14.25 6.75
CA ALA A 54 3.65 13.79 7.43
C ALA A 54 4.90 13.99 6.57
N LYS A 55 6.05 14.11 7.22
CA LYS A 55 7.33 14.16 6.52
C LYS A 55 7.81 12.72 6.32
N PRO A 56 8.29 12.37 5.11
CA PRO A 56 8.99 11.12 4.90
C PRO A 56 10.16 10.97 5.87
N ASP A 57 10.36 9.75 6.34
CA ASP A 57 11.42 9.42 7.31
C ASP A 57 12.49 8.51 6.71
N VAL A 58 12.26 7.95 5.52
CA VAL A 58 13.23 7.13 4.80
C VAL A 58 13.31 7.49 3.32
N ALA A 59 14.51 7.33 2.74
CA ALA A 59 14.71 7.38 1.30
C ALA A 59 14.88 5.95 0.75
N MET A 60 14.07 5.57 -0.23
CA MET A 60 14.19 4.33 -0.98
C MET A 60 14.98 4.61 -2.25
N ILE A 61 16.13 3.95 -2.42
CA ILE A 61 17.02 4.11 -3.57
C ILE A 61 17.12 2.78 -4.28
N GLU A 62 16.95 2.77 -5.60
CA GLU A 62 17.21 1.61 -6.42
C GLU A 62 18.58 1.74 -7.09
N LEU A 63 19.47 0.78 -6.80
CA LEU A 63 20.80 0.70 -7.39
C LEU A 63 20.88 -0.55 -8.26
N GLY A 64 21.37 -0.42 -9.48
CA GLY A 64 21.46 -1.51 -10.42
C GLY A 64 22.80 -1.60 -11.14
N VAL A 65 23.13 -2.82 -11.52
CA VAL A 65 24.29 -3.14 -12.35
C VAL A 65 23.80 -3.93 -13.57
N ILE A 66 23.97 -3.33 -14.74
CA ILE A 66 23.83 -4.02 -16.02
C ILE A 66 25.24 -4.40 -16.49
N THR A 67 25.42 -5.66 -16.87
CA THR A 67 26.67 -6.19 -17.39
C THR A 67 26.38 -6.95 -18.69
N GLU A 68 27.12 -6.62 -19.74
CA GLU A 68 27.04 -7.28 -21.05
C GLU A 68 28.35 -7.99 -21.36
N GLY A 69 28.24 -9.09 -22.13
CA GLY A 69 29.41 -9.83 -22.59
C GLY A 69 29.03 -11.05 -23.42
N ARG A 70 30.03 -11.71 -23.94
CA ARG A 70 29.85 -12.83 -24.88
C ARG A 70 29.48 -14.15 -24.22
N THR A 71 29.89 -14.37 -22.99
CA THR A 71 29.63 -15.60 -22.25
C THR A 71 28.90 -15.32 -20.93
N VAL A 72 28.00 -16.21 -20.56
CA VAL A 72 27.21 -16.10 -19.32
C VAL A 72 28.13 -16.09 -18.09
N GLU A 73 29.13 -16.97 -18.03
CA GLU A 73 30.06 -17.08 -16.92
C GLU A 73 30.82 -15.77 -16.63
N GLN A 74 31.34 -15.14 -17.69
CA GLN A 74 32.05 -13.87 -17.59
C GLN A 74 31.20 -12.74 -17.04
N ILE A 75 30.00 -12.57 -17.58
CA ILE A 75 29.10 -11.48 -17.15
C ILE A 75 28.53 -11.73 -15.76
N GLN A 76 28.26 -12.97 -15.40
CA GLN A 76 27.77 -13.35 -14.08
C GLN A 76 28.83 -13.06 -13.00
N THR A 77 30.09 -13.47 -13.24
CA THR A 77 31.20 -13.19 -12.32
C THR A 77 31.37 -11.67 -12.13
N SER A 78 31.44 -10.92 -13.23
CA SER A 78 31.63 -9.47 -13.20
C SER A 78 30.44 -8.75 -12.51
N ASN A 79 29.20 -9.13 -12.82
CA ASN A 79 28.01 -8.55 -12.21
C ASN A 79 27.97 -8.80 -10.71
N THR A 80 28.22 -10.06 -10.28
CA THR A 80 28.23 -10.45 -8.87
C THR A 80 29.31 -9.72 -8.09
N GLN A 81 30.53 -9.58 -8.66
CA GLN A 81 31.59 -8.83 -8.01
C GLN A 81 31.23 -7.37 -7.77
N LYS A 82 30.71 -6.69 -8.78
CA LYS A 82 30.28 -5.28 -8.67
C LYS A 82 29.15 -5.13 -7.66
N MET A 83 28.10 -5.95 -7.76
CA MET A 83 26.98 -5.87 -6.85
C MET A 83 27.35 -6.15 -5.40
N ASN A 84 28.21 -7.14 -5.16
CA ASN A 84 28.71 -7.43 -3.81
C ASN A 84 29.55 -6.28 -3.26
N ALA A 85 30.37 -5.63 -4.09
CA ALA A 85 31.15 -4.46 -3.68
C ALA A 85 30.22 -3.27 -3.32
N ILE A 86 29.17 -3.04 -4.11
CA ILE A 86 28.15 -2.00 -3.83
C ILE A 86 27.46 -2.30 -2.51
N ILE A 87 26.97 -3.54 -2.30
CA ILE A 87 26.29 -3.93 -1.06
C ILE A 87 27.21 -3.77 0.15
N ALA A 88 28.50 -4.15 0.02
CA ALA A 88 29.45 -3.99 1.10
C ALA A 88 29.66 -2.51 1.46
N ALA A 89 29.86 -1.65 0.46
CA ALA A 89 30.05 -0.22 0.68
C ALA A 89 28.81 0.44 1.29
N VAL A 90 27.61 0.05 0.87
CA VAL A 90 26.35 0.52 1.46
C VAL A 90 26.24 0.13 2.94
N LYS A 91 26.68 -1.08 3.30
CA LYS A 91 26.74 -1.52 4.70
C LYS A 91 27.77 -0.75 5.52
N GLU A 92 28.92 -0.41 4.93
CA GLU A 92 29.97 0.41 5.58
C GLU A 92 29.46 1.83 5.91
N LEU A 93 28.52 2.36 5.13
CA LEU A 93 27.82 3.62 5.42
C LEU A 93 26.80 3.51 6.58
N GLY A 94 26.67 2.32 7.19
CA GLY A 94 25.81 2.07 8.34
C GLY A 94 24.39 1.66 8.00
N ILE A 95 24.12 1.23 6.77
CA ILE A 95 22.81 0.71 6.37
C ILE A 95 22.69 -0.75 6.78
N ALA A 96 21.64 -1.08 7.50
CA ALA A 96 21.39 -2.43 7.98
C ALA A 96 21.15 -3.42 6.82
N SER A 97 21.53 -4.68 7.02
CA SER A 97 21.31 -5.72 6.00
C SER A 97 19.84 -5.90 5.65
N ASP A 98 18.94 -5.72 6.61
CA ASP A 98 17.49 -5.84 6.44
C ASP A 98 16.91 -4.69 5.60
N ASP A 99 17.61 -3.57 5.52
CA ASP A 99 17.25 -2.41 4.70
C ASP A 99 17.79 -2.51 3.25
N ILE A 100 18.45 -3.64 2.89
CA ILE A 100 18.99 -3.90 1.54
C ILE A 100 18.29 -5.12 0.96
N GLN A 101 17.53 -4.94 -0.13
CA GLN A 101 16.76 -6.02 -0.74
C GLN A 101 17.05 -6.13 -2.23
N THR A 102 17.41 -7.33 -2.70
CA THR A 102 17.47 -7.62 -4.14
C THR A 102 16.05 -7.65 -4.71
N LYS A 103 15.79 -6.78 -5.67
CA LYS A 103 14.46 -6.66 -6.33
C LYS A 103 14.39 -7.46 -7.61
N GLN A 104 15.47 -7.47 -8.38
CA GLN A 104 15.49 -8.10 -9.69
C GLN A 104 16.86 -8.70 -9.96
N TYR A 105 16.85 -9.87 -10.59
CA TYR A 105 17.99 -10.50 -11.23
C TYR A 105 17.50 -11.13 -12.53
N SER A 106 18.01 -10.68 -13.67
CA SER A 106 17.61 -11.20 -14.98
C SER A 106 18.83 -11.40 -15.87
N LEU A 107 18.84 -12.53 -16.57
CA LEU A 107 19.81 -12.88 -17.61
C LEU A 107 19.06 -13.03 -18.91
N ASN A 108 19.45 -12.26 -19.93
CA ASN A 108 18.82 -12.28 -21.23
C ASN A 108 19.86 -12.43 -22.34
N PRO A 109 19.59 -13.21 -23.40
CA PRO A 109 20.41 -13.20 -24.60
C PRO A 109 20.25 -11.87 -25.32
N LYS A 110 21.34 -11.34 -25.84
CA LYS A 110 21.39 -10.15 -26.67
C LYS A 110 21.55 -10.59 -28.14
N TYR A 111 20.65 -10.13 -28.98
CA TYR A 111 20.67 -10.44 -30.40
C TYR A 111 20.97 -9.19 -31.22
N ASN A 112 21.76 -9.37 -32.28
CA ASN A 112 21.95 -8.34 -33.30
C ASN A 112 21.18 -8.70 -34.56
N TRP A 113 20.58 -7.70 -35.17
CA TRP A 113 19.87 -7.84 -36.47
C TRP A 113 20.71 -7.23 -37.55
N ASN A 114 21.26 -8.07 -38.41
CA ASN A 114 22.02 -7.62 -39.55
C ASN A 114 21.44 -8.24 -40.85
N GLU A 115 21.12 -7.40 -41.82
CA GLU A 115 20.57 -7.82 -43.13
C GLU A 115 19.37 -8.78 -43.04
N GLY A 116 18.46 -8.58 -42.07
CA GLY A 116 17.29 -9.42 -41.89
C GLY A 116 17.55 -10.76 -41.15
N ARG A 117 18.79 -11.02 -40.69
CA ARG A 117 19.15 -12.20 -39.91
C ARG A 117 19.42 -11.84 -38.47
N GLN A 118 18.81 -12.61 -37.57
CA GLN A 118 19.07 -12.52 -36.14
C GLN A 118 20.26 -13.38 -35.76
N THR A 119 21.30 -12.77 -35.19
CA THR A 119 22.49 -13.47 -34.70
C THR A 119 22.66 -13.18 -33.18
N LEU A 120 23.06 -14.19 -32.40
CA LEU A 120 23.37 -14.02 -31.00
C LEU A 120 24.66 -13.19 -30.87
N ASP A 121 24.57 -12.02 -30.24
CA ASP A 121 25.68 -11.09 -30.02
C ASP A 121 26.31 -11.29 -28.62
N GLY A 122 25.57 -11.87 -27.69
CA GLY A 122 26.02 -12.11 -26.33
C GLY A 122 24.87 -12.22 -25.35
N TYR A 123 25.14 -11.82 -24.13
CA TYR A 123 24.18 -11.88 -23.01
C TYR A 123 24.25 -10.61 -22.19
N THR A 124 23.15 -10.29 -21.53
CA THR A 124 23.03 -9.15 -20.61
C THR A 124 22.51 -9.65 -19.28
N ILE A 125 23.15 -9.30 -18.17
CA ILE A 125 22.65 -9.44 -16.81
C ILE A 125 22.24 -8.07 -16.30
N SER A 126 21.05 -7.99 -15.72
CA SER A 126 20.58 -6.85 -14.94
C SER A 126 20.25 -7.31 -13.53
N GLN A 127 20.89 -6.71 -12.54
CA GLN A 127 20.63 -6.95 -11.12
C GLN A 127 20.38 -5.63 -10.42
N ASN A 128 19.23 -5.53 -9.68
CA ASN A 128 18.84 -4.36 -8.95
C ASN A 128 18.64 -4.68 -7.48
N VAL A 129 19.07 -3.76 -6.62
CA VAL A 129 18.83 -3.78 -5.18
C VAL A 129 18.11 -2.51 -4.77
N ALA A 130 17.12 -2.65 -3.91
CA ALA A 130 16.51 -1.52 -3.20
C ALA A 130 17.24 -1.33 -1.89
N VAL A 131 17.59 -0.10 -1.60
CA VAL A 131 18.28 0.32 -0.38
C VAL A 131 17.39 1.31 0.36
N LYS A 132 17.02 0.99 1.59
CA LYS A 132 16.26 1.87 2.47
C LYS A 132 17.26 2.67 3.31
N VAL A 133 17.32 3.97 3.09
CA VAL A 133 18.23 4.90 3.77
C VAL A 133 17.43 5.68 4.82
N ARG A 134 17.61 5.30 6.09
CA ARG A 134 16.92 5.96 7.22
C ARG A 134 17.49 7.34 7.54
N ASP A 135 18.80 7.49 7.42
CA ASP A 135 19.46 8.79 7.48
C ASP A 135 19.52 9.41 6.09
N MET A 136 18.50 10.19 5.74
CA MET A 136 18.36 10.78 4.41
C MET A 136 19.55 11.66 4.00
N SER A 137 20.35 12.19 4.94
CA SER A 137 21.54 12.96 4.64
C SER A 137 22.62 12.14 3.92
N LYS A 138 22.61 10.79 4.11
CA LYS A 138 23.52 9.85 3.47
C LYS A 138 23.06 9.39 2.07
N ALA A 139 21.88 9.76 1.63
CA ALA A 139 21.33 9.29 0.36
C ALA A 139 22.25 9.64 -0.84
N GLY A 140 22.78 10.86 -0.86
CA GLY A 140 23.73 11.30 -1.90
C GLY A 140 25.04 10.50 -1.87
N GLU A 141 25.58 10.20 -0.68
CA GLU A 141 26.80 9.42 -0.49
C GLU A 141 26.62 7.97 -0.94
N VAL A 142 25.45 7.37 -0.63
CA VAL A 142 25.10 6.01 -1.09
C VAL A 142 25.13 5.93 -2.61
N ILE A 143 24.51 6.89 -3.30
CA ILE A 143 24.49 6.92 -4.76
C ILE A 143 25.89 7.11 -5.33
N GLY A 144 26.67 8.06 -4.78
CA GLY A 144 28.04 8.33 -5.22
C GLY A 144 28.94 7.09 -5.10
N ARG A 145 28.96 6.44 -3.93
CA ARG A 145 29.76 5.25 -3.70
C ARG A 145 29.33 4.06 -4.58
N ALA A 146 28.03 3.88 -4.79
CA ALA A 146 27.54 2.84 -5.69
C ALA A 146 28.01 3.09 -7.14
N GLY A 147 27.97 4.32 -7.61
CA GLY A 147 28.44 4.70 -8.94
C GLY A 147 29.95 4.42 -9.12
N GLU A 148 30.79 4.79 -8.14
CA GLU A 148 32.24 4.51 -8.15
C GLU A 148 32.55 2.99 -8.25
N LEU A 149 31.68 2.14 -7.67
CA LEU A 149 31.82 0.70 -7.64
C LEU A 149 31.15 -0.01 -8.85
N GLY A 150 30.60 0.77 -9.78
CA GLY A 150 30.11 0.25 -11.04
C GLY A 150 28.59 0.08 -11.13
N ALA A 151 27.82 0.68 -10.23
CA ALA A 151 26.39 0.88 -10.46
C ALA A 151 26.22 1.78 -11.69
N ASN A 152 25.56 1.25 -12.71
CA ASN A 152 25.32 1.95 -13.97
C ASN A 152 23.80 2.14 -14.25
N GLN A 153 23.00 1.72 -13.30
CA GLN A 153 21.56 1.95 -13.28
C GLN A 153 21.20 2.44 -11.87
N VAL A 154 20.88 3.74 -11.79
CA VAL A 154 20.34 4.33 -10.57
C VAL A 154 18.89 4.62 -10.85
N GLY A 155 18.01 3.82 -10.26
CA GLY A 155 16.57 4.03 -10.32
C GLY A 155 16.15 5.23 -9.48
N GLY A 156 14.86 5.60 -9.57
CA GLY A 156 14.34 6.75 -8.84
C GLY A 156 14.59 6.65 -7.34
N MET A 157 14.96 7.79 -6.75
CA MET A 157 14.91 7.97 -5.31
C MET A 157 13.50 8.39 -4.92
N GLN A 158 12.91 7.68 -3.98
CA GLN A 158 11.59 8.00 -3.42
C GLN A 158 11.71 8.22 -1.92
N PHE A 159 11.06 9.27 -1.45
CA PHE A 159 10.92 9.52 -0.03
C PHE A 159 9.60 8.93 0.44
N VAL A 160 9.63 8.07 1.43
CA VAL A 160 8.46 7.37 1.94
C VAL A 160 8.45 7.38 3.48
N ILE A 161 7.30 7.08 4.03
CA ILE A 161 7.14 6.85 5.47
C ILE A 161 7.29 5.36 5.71
N ASP A 162 8.21 4.96 6.60
CA ASP A 162 8.54 3.54 6.84
C ASP A 162 7.38 2.77 7.47
N ASP A 163 6.67 3.37 8.43
CA ASP A 163 5.46 2.77 9.04
C ASP A 163 4.28 3.74 9.01
N PRO A 164 3.45 3.72 7.97
CA PRO A 164 2.33 4.62 7.82
C PRO A 164 1.11 4.26 8.69
N LYS A 165 1.09 3.11 9.38
CA LYS A 165 -0.09 2.57 10.07
C LYS A 165 -0.74 3.53 11.06
N LEU A 166 0.06 4.26 11.83
CA LEU A 166 -0.46 5.22 12.79
C LEU A 166 -1.12 6.42 12.10
N LEU A 167 -0.52 6.88 11.00
CA LEU A 167 -1.04 7.98 10.21
C LEU A 167 -2.32 7.57 9.46
N GLU A 168 -2.34 6.37 8.91
CA GLU A 168 -3.54 5.78 8.29
C GLU A 168 -4.69 5.65 9.30
N ALA A 169 -4.39 5.26 10.55
CA ALA A 169 -5.40 5.20 11.61
C ALA A 169 -5.95 6.60 11.94
N GLN A 170 -5.09 7.61 12.02
CA GLN A 170 -5.51 8.99 12.25
C GLN A 170 -6.33 9.55 11.07
N ALA A 171 -5.90 9.28 9.84
CA ALA A 171 -6.65 9.68 8.63
C ALA A 171 -8.04 9.02 8.60
N ARG A 172 -8.12 7.74 8.93
CA ARG A 172 -9.39 7.01 9.05
C ARG A 172 -10.33 7.64 10.08
N ASP A 173 -9.81 7.98 11.25
CA ASP A 173 -10.61 8.62 12.29
C ASP A 173 -11.17 9.96 11.82
N LEU A 174 -10.37 10.79 11.14
CA LEU A 174 -10.80 12.04 10.54
C LEU A 174 -11.87 11.83 9.47
N ALA A 175 -11.68 10.83 8.60
CA ALA A 175 -12.66 10.50 7.56
C ALA A 175 -14.01 10.05 8.14
N ILE A 176 -13.98 9.24 9.21
CA ILE A 176 -15.19 8.79 9.90
C ILE A 176 -15.91 9.97 10.56
N ASP A 177 -15.19 10.88 11.19
CA ASP A 177 -15.78 12.04 11.85
C ASP A 177 -16.40 12.99 10.83
N GLU A 178 -15.72 13.24 9.70
CA GLU A 178 -16.28 14.03 8.59
C GLU A 178 -17.55 13.39 8.01
N ALA A 179 -17.53 12.08 7.76
CA ALA A 179 -18.71 11.36 7.25
C ALA A 179 -19.88 11.44 8.22
N ARG A 180 -19.63 11.33 9.53
CA ARG A 180 -20.66 11.49 10.57
C ARG A 180 -21.25 12.89 10.59
N GLU A 181 -20.41 13.91 10.51
CA GLU A 181 -20.87 15.30 10.45
C GLU A 181 -21.73 15.54 9.22
N LYS A 182 -21.27 15.12 8.03
CA LYS A 182 -22.05 15.21 6.78
C LYS A 182 -23.41 14.50 6.89
N ALA A 183 -23.41 13.28 7.46
CA ALA A 183 -24.64 12.52 7.66
C ALA A 183 -25.64 13.25 8.59
N GLN A 184 -25.15 13.83 9.68
CA GLN A 184 -25.99 14.57 10.64
C GLN A 184 -26.56 15.84 10.02
N ILE A 185 -25.74 16.63 9.32
CA ILE A 185 -26.18 17.84 8.62
C ILE A 185 -27.25 17.52 7.58
N LEU A 186 -27.02 16.47 6.78
CA LEU A 186 -27.96 16.05 5.72
C LEU A 186 -29.27 15.55 6.33
N ALA A 187 -29.21 14.72 7.35
CA ALA A 187 -30.39 14.22 8.06
C ALA A 187 -31.19 15.36 8.65
N GLN A 188 -30.55 16.33 9.31
CA GLN A 188 -31.26 17.50 9.87
C GLN A 188 -31.97 18.31 8.79
N LYS A 189 -31.35 18.56 7.65
CA LYS A 189 -31.96 19.30 6.52
C LYS A 189 -33.15 18.56 5.90
N LEU A 190 -33.14 17.22 5.95
CA LEU A 190 -34.21 16.37 5.43
C LEU A 190 -35.26 16.03 6.47
N GLY A 191 -35.15 16.51 7.71
CA GLY A 191 -36.07 16.17 8.80
C GLY A 191 -35.96 14.69 9.24
N LEU A 192 -34.81 14.06 9.03
CA LEU A 192 -34.53 12.67 9.36
C LEU A 192 -33.64 12.57 10.60
N THR A 193 -33.54 11.36 11.18
CA THR A 193 -32.62 11.06 12.28
C THR A 193 -31.70 9.92 11.87
N VAL A 194 -30.40 10.10 12.02
CA VAL A 194 -29.41 9.04 11.83
C VAL A 194 -29.47 8.09 13.02
N VAL A 195 -29.79 6.82 12.79
CA VAL A 195 -29.92 5.80 13.83
C VAL A 195 -28.63 4.97 13.96
N ARG A 196 -28.08 4.53 12.83
CA ARG A 196 -26.86 3.70 12.78
C ARG A 196 -26.24 3.68 11.40
N ALA A 197 -24.96 3.39 11.35
CA ALA A 197 -24.29 2.97 10.12
C ALA A 197 -24.68 1.51 9.81
N ILE A 198 -25.00 1.23 8.55
CA ILE A 198 -25.38 -0.10 8.07
C ILE A 198 -24.34 -0.71 7.15
N SER A 199 -23.49 0.11 6.56
CA SER A 199 -22.40 -0.28 5.68
C SER A 199 -21.25 0.69 5.85
N PHE A 200 -20.06 0.19 5.74
CA PHE A 200 -18.81 0.95 5.73
C PHE A 200 -17.93 0.35 4.63
N ASN A 201 -17.34 1.20 3.82
CA ASN A 201 -16.34 0.83 2.84
C ASN A 201 -15.18 1.80 2.96
N GLU A 202 -13.97 1.27 3.00
CA GLU A 202 -12.73 2.04 3.08
C GLU A 202 -11.91 1.78 1.82
N SER A 203 -11.38 2.83 1.25
CA SER A 203 -10.42 2.77 0.16
C SER A 203 -9.29 3.74 0.46
N THR A 204 -8.08 3.23 0.55
CA THR A 204 -6.89 4.07 0.62
C THR A 204 -6.51 4.47 -0.81
N VAL A 205 -6.50 5.73 -1.08
CA VAL A 205 -5.96 6.26 -2.35
C VAL A 205 -4.47 6.52 -2.11
N PRO A 206 -3.56 5.82 -2.77
CA PRO A 206 -2.14 6.15 -2.68
C PRO A 206 -1.97 7.59 -3.18
N VAL A 207 -1.63 8.50 -2.29
CA VAL A 207 -1.31 9.87 -2.70
C VAL A 207 -0.02 9.78 -3.49
N SER A 208 -0.13 10.00 -4.80
CA SER A 208 1.04 10.25 -5.63
C SER A 208 1.71 11.50 -5.08
N GLY A 209 2.89 11.32 -4.47
CA GLY A 209 3.66 12.42 -3.89
C GLY A 209 3.76 13.62 -4.83
N PRO A 210 4.00 14.83 -4.31
CA PRO A 210 4.09 16.03 -5.13
C PRO A 210 5.08 15.78 -6.25
N ARG A 211 4.61 15.87 -7.49
CA ARG A 211 5.51 15.86 -8.65
C ARG A 211 6.41 17.08 -8.51
N PRO A 212 7.74 16.91 -8.47
CA PRO A 212 8.61 18.06 -8.43
C PRO A 212 8.31 18.91 -9.66
N TYR A 213 7.83 20.12 -9.44
CA TYR A 213 7.80 21.13 -10.49
C TYR A 213 9.26 21.41 -10.81
N LEU A 214 9.72 20.92 -11.95
CA LEU A 214 11.00 21.32 -12.52
C LEU A 214 10.87 22.81 -12.87
N ALA A 215 11.28 23.67 -11.96
CA ALA A 215 11.62 25.03 -12.31
C ALA A 215 12.82 24.93 -13.26
N MET A 216 12.57 25.19 -14.54
CA MET A 216 13.63 25.37 -15.53
C MET A 216 14.36 26.68 -15.21
N GLU A 217 15.28 26.64 -14.28
CA GLU A 217 16.29 27.65 -14.15
C GLU A 217 17.47 27.29 -15.03
N LYS A 218 17.90 28.27 -15.85
CA LYS A 218 19.01 28.12 -16.80
C LYS A 218 20.27 27.67 -16.06
N ALA A 219 20.75 26.46 -16.43
CA ALA A 219 22.00 25.95 -15.94
C ALA A 219 23.17 26.71 -16.51
N ASP A 220 23.82 27.55 -15.70
CA ASP A 220 25.21 27.91 -15.87
C ASP A 220 26.06 26.71 -15.43
N MET A 221 26.97 26.31 -16.31
CA MET A 221 27.92 25.23 -16.07
C MET A 221 28.83 25.55 -14.89
N ALA A 222 28.65 24.87 -13.79
CA ALA A 222 29.61 24.84 -12.69
C ALA A 222 29.69 23.43 -12.12
N MET A 223 30.91 22.99 -11.94
CA MET A 223 31.45 21.75 -11.33
C MET A 223 30.47 20.92 -10.48
N ALA A 224 30.52 19.59 -10.67
CA ALA A 224 29.70 18.61 -10.01
C ALA A 224 29.75 18.71 -8.47
N VAL A 225 28.83 19.50 -7.92
CA VAL A 225 28.43 19.43 -6.51
C VAL A 225 27.32 18.40 -6.43
N ALA A 226 27.39 17.51 -5.45
CA ALA A 226 26.34 16.54 -5.20
C ALA A 226 24.98 17.30 -5.08
N PRO A 227 23.91 16.83 -5.73
CA PRO A 227 22.62 17.53 -5.69
C PRO A 227 22.08 17.57 -4.26
N THR A 228 21.61 18.74 -3.83
CA THR A 228 20.88 18.89 -2.59
C THR A 228 19.52 18.21 -2.75
N ILE A 229 19.20 17.29 -1.83
CA ILE A 229 18.01 16.47 -1.90
C ILE A 229 17.01 16.95 -0.85
N GLU A 230 15.85 17.48 -1.30
CA GLU A 230 14.80 18.00 -0.45
C GLU A 230 13.62 16.99 -0.42
N PRO A 231 13.26 16.41 0.77
CA PRO A 231 12.26 15.35 0.87
C PRO A 231 10.80 15.82 0.74
N GLY A 232 10.51 17.13 0.89
CA GLY A 232 9.13 17.63 0.89
C GLY A 232 8.26 17.11 2.04
N SER A 233 6.93 17.28 1.92
CA SER A 233 5.93 16.67 2.80
C SER A 233 5.04 15.72 1.98
N GLN A 234 4.51 14.69 2.63
CA GLN A 234 3.62 13.71 2.04
C GLN A 234 2.32 13.66 2.84
N ASP A 235 1.17 13.66 2.15
CA ASP A 235 -0.13 13.46 2.78
C ASP A 235 -0.43 11.97 2.84
N VAL A 236 -1.08 11.52 3.90
CA VAL A 236 -1.59 10.16 4.08
C VAL A 236 -3.10 10.26 4.19
N ASP A 237 -3.81 9.60 3.26
CA ASP A 237 -5.26 9.55 3.20
C ASP A 237 -5.80 8.26 3.80
#